data_a41547842d0b44de6382f0d1dfee56c0
#
_entry.id   a41547842d0b44de6382f0d1dfee56c0
#
_cell.length_a   1.000
_cell.length_b   1.000
_cell.length_c   1.000
_cell.angle_alpha   90.00
_cell.angle_beta   90.00
_cell.angle_gamma   90.00
#
_symmetry.space_group_name_H-M   'P 1'
#
loop_
_entity.id
_entity.type
_entity.pdbx_description
1 polymer ?
#
loop_
_entity_poly.entity_id
_entity_poly.type
_entity_poly.pdbx_seq_one_letter_code
_entity_poly.pdbx_strand_id
1 'polypeptide(L)'
;KVNYMKNVAVTLDAILGIDLDQSKYTFKENKAKINELPLEFDGFIQLVDAGQVYDLTFKTPTSSFKNFLGLIPAAYASSLDNVKTSGYSTVSGFAKGTLTDTRVPKFNIAIASNNASFQYPDLPKSVQNIVIDTKIINETGLMNDTYVNLDKLSFSIDQDVFNAKASIKN
;
A
#
# COMPACT_ATOMS: atom_id res chain seq x y z
N LYS A 1 8.02 15.90 9.44
CA LYS A 1 7.53 14.51 9.47
C LYS A 1 6.33 14.42 8.53
N VAL A 2 6.44 13.70 7.42
CA VAL A 2 5.31 13.53 6.49
C VAL A 2 4.33 12.53 7.11
N ASN A 3 3.08 12.89 7.18
CA ASN A 3 2.03 12.05 7.72
C ASN A 3 1.35 11.32 6.55
N TYR A 4 1.76 10.10 6.25
CA TYR A 4 1.36 9.35 5.06
C TYR A 4 -0.13 8.94 5.04
N MET A 5 -0.80 8.89 6.20
CA MET A 5 -2.19 8.44 6.35
C MET A 5 -3.13 9.55 6.84
N LYS A 6 -2.78 10.81 6.59
CA LYS A 6 -3.65 11.94 6.97
C LYS A 6 -4.75 12.13 5.91
N ASN A 7 -6.00 12.26 6.36
CA ASN A 7 -7.18 12.46 5.51
C ASN A 7 -7.45 11.33 4.51
N VAL A 8 -7.17 10.09 4.91
CA VAL A 8 -7.49 8.90 4.14
C VAL A 8 -8.89 8.42 4.51
N ALA A 9 -9.76 8.27 3.51
CA ALA A 9 -11.06 7.64 3.69
C ALA A 9 -10.88 6.11 3.75
N VAL A 10 -11.43 5.49 4.78
CA VAL A 10 -11.43 4.03 4.92
C VAL A 10 -12.88 3.56 5.04
N THR A 11 -13.27 2.63 4.17
CA THR A 11 -14.53 1.89 4.29
C THR A 11 -14.23 0.43 4.54
N LEU A 12 -15.05 -0.21 5.36
CA LEU A 12 -14.87 -1.60 5.77
C LEU A 12 -16.20 -2.34 5.65
N ASP A 13 -16.20 -3.46 4.92
CA ASP A 13 -17.26 -4.46 4.89
C ASP A 13 -16.64 -5.77 5.37
N ALA A 14 -16.98 -6.16 6.60
CA ALA A 14 -16.28 -7.24 7.30
C ALA A 14 -17.24 -8.17 8.02
N ILE A 15 -16.94 -9.47 7.93
CA ILE A 15 -17.50 -10.49 8.81
C ILE A 15 -16.47 -10.77 9.91
N LEU A 16 -16.87 -10.51 11.15
CA LEU A 16 -16.01 -10.67 12.31
C LEU A 16 -16.39 -11.91 13.12
N GLY A 17 -15.40 -12.75 13.39
CA GLY A 17 -15.46 -13.72 14.49
C GLY A 17 -14.95 -13.04 15.75
N ILE A 18 -15.73 -13.03 16.82
CA ILE A 18 -15.36 -12.39 18.08
C ILE A 18 -15.22 -13.46 19.15
N ASP A 19 -14.04 -13.53 19.76
CA ASP A 19 -13.76 -14.31 20.96
C ASP A 19 -13.47 -13.32 22.10
N LEU A 20 -14.45 -13.16 22.99
CA LEU A 20 -14.35 -12.20 24.09
C LEU A 20 -13.41 -12.69 25.20
N ASP A 21 -13.29 -13.99 25.39
CA ASP A 21 -12.41 -14.57 26.42
C ASP A 21 -10.94 -14.33 26.09
N GLN A 22 -10.61 -14.42 24.80
CA GLN A 22 -9.27 -14.13 24.30
C GLN A 22 -9.10 -12.70 23.77
N SER A 23 -10.14 -11.87 23.79
CA SER A 23 -10.16 -10.53 23.18
C SER A 23 -9.64 -10.55 21.74
N LYS A 24 -10.05 -11.56 20.97
CA LYS A 24 -9.58 -11.83 19.62
C LYS A 24 -10.67 -11.59 18.59
N TYR A 25 -10.31 -10.82 17.55
CA TYR A 25 -11.18 -10.42 16.45
C TYR A 25 -10.64 -11.02 15.16
N THR A 26 -11.32 -12.04 14.65
CA THR A 26 -10.92 -12.74 13.43
C THR A 26 -11.73 -12.20 12.25
N PHE A 27 -11.03 -11.81 11.21
CA PHE A 27 -11.61 -11.32 9.96
C PHE A 27 -11.81 -12.47 8.98
N LYS A 28 -12.98 -12.54 8.35
CA LYS A 28 -13.36 -13.57 7.39
C LYS A 28 -13.91 -12.92 6.14
N GLU A 29 -13.29 -13.17 4.98
CA GLU A 29 -13.75 -12.67 3.67
C GLU A 29 -14.00 -11.15 3.66
N ASN A 30 -13.05 -10.38 4.10
CA ASN A 30 -13.24 -8.97 4.31
C ASN A 30 -12.85 -8.14 3.11
N LYS A 31 -13.61 -7.07 2.90
CA LYS A 31 -13.35 -6.06 1.89
C LYS A 31 -13.20 -4.70 2.55
N ALA A 32 -12.21 -3.95 2.13
CA ALA A 32 -12.00 -2.58 2.53
C ALA A 32 -11.72 -1.71 1.31
N LYS A 33 -11.86 -0.41 1.46
CA LYS A 33 -11.26 0.58 0.56
C LYS A 33 -10.42 1.54 1.36
N ILE A 34 -9.26 1.88 0.83
CA ILE A 34 -8.43 2.98 1.30
C ILE A 34 -8.46 4.03 0.19
N ASN A 35 -9.18 5.13 0.41
CA ASN A 35 -9.65 6.01 -0.66
C ASN A 35 -10.42 5.18 -1.70
N GLU A 36 -9.95 5.13 -2.95
CA GLU A 36 -10.54 4.31 -4.00
C GLU A 36 -9.85 2.96 -4.22
N LEU A 37 -8.76 2.67 -3.47
CA LEU A 37 -8.05 1.40 -3.59
C LEU A 37 -8.79 0.29 -2.85
N PRO A 38 -9.35 -0.71 -3.54
CA PRO A 38 -9.99 -1.84 -2.90
C PRO A 38 -8.95 -2.78 -2.30
N LEU A 39 -9.26 -3.34 -1.14
CA LEU A 39 -8.45 -4.33 -0.44
C LEU A 39 -9.30 -5.51 0.00
N GLU A 40 -8.77 -6.70 -0.14
CA GLU A 40 -9.23 -7.91 0.51
C GLU A 40 -8.24 -8.26 1.61
N PHE A 41 -8.69 -8.67 2.77
CA PHE A 41 -7.81 -9.00 3.87
C PHE A 41 -8.40 -10.08 4.78
N ASP A 42 -7.52 -10.87 5.37
CA ASP A 42 -7.80 -11.96 6.27
C ASP A 42 -6.85 -11.93 7.46
N GLY A 43 -7.24 -12.63 8.53
CA GLY A 43 -6.42 -12.81 9.70
C GLY A 43 -7.11 -12.38 10.98
N PHE A 44 -6.35 -11.91 11.96
CA PHE A 44 -6.90 -11.47 13.22
C PHE A 44 -6.14 -10.33 13.87
N ILE A 45 -6.83 -9.65 14.77
CA ILE A 45 -6.26 -8.74 15.77
C ILE A 45 -6.67 -9.27 17.14
N GLN A 46 -5.73 -9.36 18.07
CA GLN A 46 -5.97 -9.75 19.46
C GLN A 46 -5.44 -8.69 20.42
N LEU A 47 -6.26 -8.26 21.35
CA LEU A 47 -5.86 -7.35 22.42
C LEU A 47 -5.17 -8.15 23.53
N VAL A 48 -4.01 -7.68 23.94
CA VAL A 48 -3.22 -8.27 25.04
C VAL A 48 -2.72 -7.15 25.96
N ASP A 49 -2.31 -7.46 27.16
CA ASP A 49 -1.85 -6.45 28.13
C ASP A 49 -0.71 -5.56 27.59
N ALA A 50 0.16 -6.14 26.79
CA ALA A 50 1.31 -5.43 26.20
C ALA A 50 0.98 -4.62 24.94
N GLY A 51 -0.26 -4.70 24.42
CA GLY A 51 -0.66 -4.01 23.19
C GLY A 51 -1.60 -4.81 22.31
N GLN A 52 -1.30 -4.92 21.03
CA GLN A 52 -2.17 -5.60 20.06
C GLN A 52 -1.35 -6.58 19.22
N VAL A 53 -1.77 -7.83 19.15
CA VAL A 53 -1.18 -8.84 18.27
C VAL A 53 -1.91 -8.80 16.93
N TYR A 54 -1.15 -8.72 15.85
CA TYR A 54 -1.62 -8.76 14.47
C TYR A 54 -1.15 -10.03 13.77
N ASP A 55 -2.02 -10.67 13.04
CA ASP A 55 -1.71 -11.63 12.00
C ASP A 55 -2.65 -11.34 10.83
N LEU A 56 -2.25 -10.44 9.96
CA LEU A 56 -3.04 -9.96 8.84
C LEU A 56 -2.31 -10.21 7.55
N THR A 57 -3.06 -10.67 6.54
CA THR A 57 -2.65 -10.67 5.14
C THR A 57 -3.63 -9.84 4.34
N PHE A 58 -3.15 -9.16 3.31
CA PHE A 58 -3.99 -8.33 2.46
C PHE A 58 -3.49 -8.33 1.01
N LYS A 59 -4.44 -8.11 0.11
CA LYS A 59 -4.16 -7.90 -1.31
C LYS A 59 -5.21 -6.99 -1.93
N THR A 60 -4.84 -6.29 -3.00
CA THR A 60 -5.83 -5.69 -3.88
C THR A 60 -6.32 -6.73 -4.87
N PRO A 61 -7.62 -6.82 -5.19
CA PRO A 61 -8.03 -7.33 -6.49
C PRO A 61 -7.38 -6.45 -7.57
N THR A 62 -7.36 -6.92 -8.82
CA THR A 62 -6.85 -6.11 -9.93
C THR A 62 -7.51 -4.73 -9.92
N SER A 63 -6.73 -3.69 -9.68
CA SER A 63 -7.23 -2.33 -9.50
C SER A 63 -6.64 -1.40 -10.56
N SER A 64 -7.41 -0.37 -10.95
CA SER A 64 -6.90 0.63 -11.88
C SER A 64 -5.68 1.35 -11.31
N PHE A 65 -4.75 1.72 -12.16
CA PHE A 65 -3.57 2.47 -11.76
C PHE A 65 -3.93 3.83 -11.11
N LYS A 66 -5.07 4.41 -11.47
CA LYS A 66 -5.61 5.63 -10.84
C LYS A 66 -5.83 5.45 -9.34
N ASN A 67 -6.39 4.32 -8.93
CA ASN A 67 -6.66 4.05 -7.51
C ASN A 67 -5.38 3.96 -6.69
N PHE A 68 -4.32 3.41 -7.29
CA PHE A 68 -2.99 3.39 -6.67
C PHE A 68 -2.40 4.80 -6.54
N LEU A 69 -2.49 5.63 -7.59
CA LEU A 69 -2.00 7.02 -7.53
C LEU A 69 -2.69 7.82 -6.42
N GLY A 70 -3.96 7.53 -6.12
CA GLY A 70 -4.71 8.14 -5.02
C GLY A 70 -4.16 7.85 -3.60
N LEU A 71 -3.19 6.93 -3.47
CA LEU A 71 -2.47 6.69 -2.21
C LEU A 71 -1.26 7.62 -2.03
N ILE A 72 -0.81 8.28 -3.10
CA ILE A 72 0.32 9.21 -3.03
C ILE A 72 -0.11 10.43 -2.20
N PRO A 73 0.64 10.76 -1.12
CA PRO A 73 0.29 11.92 -0.31
C PRO A 73 0.26 13.21 -1.14
N ALA A 74 -0.71 14.09 -0.86
CA ALA A 74 -0.88 15.36 -1.57
C ALA A 74 0.37 16.28 -1.53
N ALA A 75 1.27 16.04 -0.57
CA ALA A 75 2.57 16.72 -0.52
C ALA A 75 3.48 16.41 -1.73
N TYR A 76 3.24 15.28 -2.40
CA TYR A 76 4.01 14.83 -3.57
C TYR A 76 3.21 14.85 -4.88
N ALA A 77 1.90 15.03 -4.81
CA ALA A 77 1.02 15.12 -5.96
C ALA A 77 0.00 16.25 -5.75
N SER A 78 0.09 17.31 -6.53
CA SER A 78 -0.72 18.52 -6.34
C SER A 78 -2.22 18.32 -6.60
N SER A 79 -2.59 17.49 -7.54
CA SER A 79 -3.96 17.03 -7.81
C SER A 79 -3.92 15.87 -8.80
N LEU A 80 -4.74 14.86 -8.53
CA LEU A 80 -4.91 13.71 -9.43
C LEU A 80 -6.32 13.71 -10.08
N ASP A 81 -7.14 14.73 -9.84
CA ASP A 81 -8.56 14.72 -10.18
C ASP A 81 -8.82 14.59 -11.68
N ASN A 82 -8.00 15.23 -12.51
CA ASN A 82 -8.16 15.22 -13.96
C ASN A 82 -7.06 14.45 -14.71
N VAL A 83 -6.28 13.64 -13.98
CA VAL A 83 -5.22 12.83 -14.58
C VAL A 83 -5.85 11.69 -15.38
N LYS A 84 -5.50 11.59 -16.66
CA LYS A 84 -5.85 10.43 -17.47
C LYS A 84 -4.90 9.29 -17.15
N THR A 85 -5.43 8.11 -16.89
CA THR A 85 -4.62 6.93 -16.56
C THR A 85 -5.07 5.72 -17.32
N SER A 86 -4.16 4.78 -17.54
CA SER A 86 -4.48 3.42 -18.00
C SER A 86 -3.65 2.38 -17.24
N GLY A 87 -4.01 1.12 -17.41
CA GLY A 87 -3.31 0.00 -16.78
C GLY A 87 -3.78 -0.27 -15.35
N TYR A 88 -3.10 -1.23 -14.72
CA TYR A 88 -3.49 -1.79 -13.43
C TYR A 88 -2.31 -1.80 -12.48
N SER A 89 -2.64 -1.80 -11.19
CA SER A 89 -1.69 -1.99 -10.11
C SER A 89 -2.20 -3.02 -9.10
N THR A 90 -1.29 -3.62 -8.39
CA THR A 90 -1.57 -4.53 -7.27
C THR A 90 -0.78 -4.10 -6.05
N VAL A 91 -1.41 -4.23 -4.89
CA VAL A 91 -0.77 -4.10 -3.59
C VAL A 91 -1.08 -5.36 -2.82
N SER A 92 -0.08 -5.98 -2.21
CA SER A 92 -0.27 -7.16 -1.36
C SER A 92 0.73 -7.15 -0.22
N GLY A 93 0.43 -7.87 0.83
CA GLY A 93 1.37 -7.93 1.94
C GLY A 93 0.81 -8.63 3.17
N PHE A 94 1.58 -8.50 4.24
CA PHE A 94 1.19 -8.97 5.56
C PHE A 94 1.69 -8.02 6.65
N ALA A 95 1.05 -8.11 7.82
CA ALA A 95 1.51 -7.53 9.07
C ALA A 95 1.38 -8.58 10.18
N LYS A 96 2.50 -8.98 10.79
CA LYS A 96 2.54 -10.05 11.81
C LYS A 96 3.39 -9.67 13.02
N GLY A 97 2.84 -9.83 14.20
CA GLY A 97 3.52 -9.56 15.46
C GLY A 97 2.76 -8.58 16.33
N THR A 98 3.42 -8.08 17.36
CA THR A 98 2.79 -7.24 18.38
C THR A 98 3.10 -5.77 18.14
N LEU A 99 2.06 -4.95 18.12
CA LEU A 99 2.14 -3.50 18.22
C LEU A 99 2.19 -3.10 19.69
N THR A 100 3.23 -2.37 20.07
CA THR A 100 3.41 -1.77 21.40
C THR A 100 3.86 -0.33 21.24
N ASP A 101 4.14 0.37 22.32
CA ASP A 101 4.69 1.72 22.29
C ASP A 101 6.06 1.81 21.59
N THR A 102 6.82 0.71 21.56
CA THR A 102 8.18 0.65 21.03
C THR A 102 8.37 -0.28 19.85
N ARG A 103 7.37 -1.07 19.51
CA ARG A 103 7.42 -2.07 18.43
C ARG A 103 6.22 -1.97 17.51
N VAL A 104 6.45 -2.27 16.26
CA VAL A 104 5.42 -2.48 15.23
C VAL A 104 5.40 -3.95 14.80
N PRO A 105 4.29 -4.47 14.26
CA PRO A 105 4.30 -5.75 13.58
C PRO A 105 5.37 -5.77 12.49
N LYS A 106 5.99 -6.92 12.25
CA LYS A 106 6.79 -7.15 11.05
C LYS A 106 5.86 -7.10 9.85
N PHE A 107 6.30 -6.47 8.76
CA PHE A 107 5.47 -6.35 7.57
C PHE A 107 6.29 -6.42 6.29
N ASN A 108 5.62 -6.83 5.23
CA ASN A 108 6.09 -6.74 3.87
C ASN A 108 4.92 -6.28 3.01
N ILE A 109 5.08 -5.17 2.33
CA ILE A 109 4.10 -4.59 1.42
C ILE A 109 4.72 -4.56 0.04
N ALA A 110 4.20 -5.36 -0.87
CA ALA A 110 4.61 -5.40 -2.27
C ALA A 110 3.65 -4.58 -3.12
N ILE A 111 4.20 -3.75 -3.99
CA ILE A 111 3.46 -2.92 -4.93
C ILE A 111 4.00 -3.18 -6.32
N ALA A 112 3.11 -3.57 -7.24
CA ALA A 112 3.49 -3.83 -8.62
C ALA A 112 2.53 -3.16 -9.60
N SER A 113 3.06 -2.72 -10.73
CA SER A 113 2.31 -2.26 -11.89
C SER A 113 3.01 -2.74 -13.15
N ASN A 114 2.22 -3.01 -14.18
CA ASN A 114 2.74 -3.40 -15.49
C ASN A 114 1.96 -2.69 -16.59
N ASN A 115 2.69 -2.04 -17.48
CA ASN A 115 2.14 -1.31 -18.63
C ASN A 115 1.07 -0.27 -18.26
N ALA A 116 1.29 0.47 -17.17
CA ALA A 116 0.43 1.58 -16.80
C ALA A 116 0.86 2.88 -17.50
N SER A 117 -0.03 3.86 -17.49
CA SER A 117 0.26 5.19 -18.00
C SER A 117 -0.48 6.26 -17.20
N PHE A 118 0.05 7.47 -17.25
CA PHE A 118 -0.68 8.65 -16.82
C PHE A 118 -0.31 9.89 -17.63
N GLN A 119 -1.24 10.85 -17.67
CA GLN A 119 -1.04 12.14 -18.28
C GLN A 119 -1.77 13.22 -17.48
N TYR A 120 -1.07 14.25 -17.10
CA TYR A 120 -1.68 15.46 -16.56
C TYR A 120 -2.35 16.27 -17.69
N PRO A 121 -3.51 16.93 -17.41
CA PRO A 121 -4.24 17.69 -18.44
C PRO A 121 -3.41 18.77 -19.12
N ASP A 122 -2.55 19.43 -18.34
CA ASP A 122 -1.75 20.57 -18.78
C ASP A 122 -0.39 20.18 -19.38
N LEU A 123 -0.09 18.89 -19.44
CA LEU A 123 1.16 18.39 -20.01
C LEU A 123 0.90 17.77 -21.38
N PRO A 124 1.69 18.16 -22.41
CA PRO A 124 1.48 17.66 -23.79
C PRO A 124 1.87 16.19 -23.94
N LYS A 125 2.68 15.66 -23.02
CA LYS A 125 3.23 14.31 -23.08
C LYS A 125 2.71 13.46 -21.93
N SER A 126 2.45 12.18 -22.24
CA SER A 126 2.10 11.17 -21.24
C SER A 126 3.32 10.37 -20.81
N VAL A 127 3.27 9.87 -19.59
CA VAL A 127 4.18 8.84 -19.10
C VAL A 127 3.55 7.49 -19.41
N GLN A 128 4.25 6.64 -20.15
CA GLN A 128 3.75 5.37 -20.68
C GLN A 128 4.64 4.20 -20.28
N ASN A 129 4.16 2.99 -20.52
CA ASN A 129 4.89 1.73 -20.24
C ASN A 129 5.43 1.66 -18.81
N ILE A 130 4.68 2.18 -17.87
CA ILE A 130 5.10 2.21 -16.47
C ILE A 130 5.09 0.80 -15.91
N VAL A 131 6.25 0.37 -15.47
CA VAL A 131 6.46 -0.88 -14.73
C VAL A 131 7.05 -0.52 -13.38
N ILE A 132 6.39 -0.96 -12.32
CA ILE A 132 6.81 -0.77 -10.93
C ILE A 132 6.90 -2.14 -10.27
N ASP A 133 7.98 -2.38 -9.54
CA ASP A 133 8.13 -3.48 -8.60
C ASP A 133 8.86 -2.91 -7.39
N THR A 134 8.14 -2.77 -6.27
CA THR A 134 8.68 -2.19 -5.06
C THR A 134 8.13 -2.88 -3.83
N LYS A 135 8.94 -2.92 -2.77
CA LYS A 135 8.58 -3.51 -1.48
C LYS A 135 8.94 -2.56 -0.34
N ILE A 136 8.06 -2.49 0.64
CA ILE A 136 8.29 -1.82 1.92
C ILE A 136 8.34 -2.90 2.98
N ILE A 137 9.46 -3.02 3.67
CA ILE A 137 9.77 -4.19 4.50
C ILE A 137 10.21 -3.76 5.89
N ASN A 138 9.68 -4.45 6.89
CA ASN A 138 10.18 -4.42 8.26
C ASN A 138 10.25 -5.86 8.80
N GLU A 139 11.46 -6.35 9.06
CA GLU A 139 11.71 -7.72 9.51
C GLU A 139 11.99 -7.84 11.00
N THR A 140 12.21 -6.73 11.69
CA THR A 140 12.63 -6.75 13.09
C THR A 140 11.53 -6.36 14.06
N GLY A 141 10.53 -5.61 13.60
CA GLY A 141 9.53 -4.97 14.44
C GLY A 141 9.99 -3.65 15.07
N LEU A 142 11.14 -3.11 14.67
CA LEU A 142 11.58 -1.76 15.02
C LEU A 142 11.30 -0.83 13.84
N MET A 143 10.61 0.28 14.07
CA MET A 143 10.21 1.19 13.00
C MET A 143 11.41 1.71 12.19
N ASN A 144 12.53 1.95 12.86
CA ASN A 144 13.75 2.46 12.23
C ASN A 144 14.43 1.45 11.28
N ASP A 145 14.09 0.16 11.38
CA ASP A 145 14.61 -0.89 10.50
C ASP A 145 13.73 -1.08 9.25
N THR A 146 12.77 -0.19 9.06
CA THR A 146 11.96 -0.21 7.83
C THR A 146 12.79 0.27 6.65
N TYR A 147 12.72 -0.47 5.56
CA TYR A 147 13.39 -0.11 4.32
C TYR A 147 12.48 -0.29 3.11
N VAL A 148 12.83 0.41 2.04
CA VAL A 148 12.12 0.35 0.75
C VAL A 148 13.09 -0.17 -0.30
N ASN A 149 12.70 -1.23 -1.00
CA ASN A 149 13.37 -1.71 -2.20
C ASN A 149 12.52 -1.36 -3.42
N LEU A 150 13.06 -0.55 -4.31
CA LEU A 150 12.57 -0.35 -5.66
C LEU A 150 13.35 -1.30 -6.58
N ASP A 151 12.82 -2.50 -6.77
CA ASP A 151 13.46 -3.54 -7.57
C ASP A 151 13.40 -3.19 -9.06
N LYS A 152 12.35 -2.48 -9.47
CA LYS A 152 12.17 -1.97 -10.83
C LYS A 152 11.28 -0.74 -10.86
N LEU A 153 11.75 0.29 -11.53
CA LEU A 153 10.95 1.36 -12.08
C LEU A 153 11.38 1.53 -13.54
N SER A 154 10.45 1.40 -14.47
CA SER A 154 10.67 1.67 -15.88
C SER A 154 9.49 2.43 -16.43
N PHE A 155 9.72 3.44 -17.25
CA PHE A 155 8.68 4.17 -17.97
C PHE A 155 9.27 4.84 -19.22
N SER A 156 8.40 5.29 -20.09
CA SER A 156 8.79 6.07 -21.26
C SER A 156 8.03 7.39 -21.35
N ILE A 157 8.70 8.40 -21.90
CA ILE A 157 8.10 9.66 -22.35
C ILE A 157 8.51 9.81 -23.82
N ASP A 158 7.54 9.78 -24.72
CA ASP A 158 7.78 9.63 -26.18
C ASP A 158 8.65 8.39 -26.47
N GLN A 159 9.86 8.62 -27.01
CA GLN A 159 10.82 7.56 -27.35
C GLN A 159 11.89 7.35 -26.27
N ASP A 160 11.94 8.21 -25.26
CA ASP A 160 12.93 8.14 -24.19
C ASP A 160 12.48 7.16 -23.11
N VAL A 161 13.33 6.21 -22.78
CA VAL A 161 13.09 5.18 -21.75
C VAL A 161 13.91 5.49 -20.51
N PHE A 162 13.25 5.51 -19.37
CA PHE A 162 13.84 5.75 -18.05
C PHE A 162 13.76 4.47 -17.21
N ASN A 163 14.85 4.16 -16.53
CA ASN A 163 14.93 3.02 -15.63
C ASN A 163 15.57 3.43 -14.30
N ALA A 164 15.07 2.90 -13.22
CA ALA A 164 15.64 3.12 -11.89
C ALA A 164 15.53 1.86 -11.02
N LYS A 165 16.49 1.72 -10.12
CA LYS A 165 16.47 0.81 -8.97
C LYS A 165 17.01 1.55 -7.77
N ALA A 166 16.47 1.31 -6.59
CA ALA A 166 16.91 1.94 -5.37
C ALA A 166 16.66 1.05 -4.15
N SER A 167 17.48 1.19 -3.13
CA SER A 167 17.21 0.68 -1.80
C SER A 167 17.39 1.83 -0.81
N ILE A 168 16.34 2.15 -0.08
CA ILE A 168 16.30 3.25 0.88
C ILE A 168 16.15 2.62 2.26
N LYS A 169 17.14 2.81 3.10
CA LYS A 169 17.16 2.43 4.53
C LYS A 169 17.19 3.68 5.36
N ASN A 170 16.51 3.64 6.50
CA ASN A 170 16.51 4.75 7.46
C ASN A 170 17.82 4.76 8.25
#